data_6c7911cb8645fba5734be85ebcb4a17f
#
_entry.id   6c7911cb8645fba5734be85ebcb4a17f
#
_cell.length_a   1.000
_cell.length_b   1.000
_cell.length_c   1.000
_cell.angle_alpha   90.00
_cell.angle_beta   90.00
_cell.angle_gamma   90.00
#
_symmetry.space_group_name_H-M   'P 1'
#
loop_
_entity.id
_entity.type
_entity.pdbx_description
1 polymer ?
#
loop_
_entity_poly.entity_id
_entity_poly.type
_entity_poly.pdbx_seq_one_letter_code
_entity_poly.pdbx_strand_id
1 'polypeptide(L)'
;MCRPCRKQASLIAGPGYKTALDLSVARVTGHQLGFRFGRLAGDDCGPVNALPAAAQPARTRLRSRWVQLLLFDVPRDLSRVSAQLPPLDAGLAARLHAEAGRLAELRGWSPRTLSLAQRGLRILTAVHGPGEPVRASTVRQLTARNMPFPHIIDVLGAAGVLEDDRPDTLTIWLDEQLAGLPAQIRAELDTWLGLLRHGGPRRRPRSRTTIVGNIYSIRTFLADIGGRYSTLRQVTHDDITTWLAGRRGRSRPRDASTLRSLFGALKAERLIFANPTRGVRVSRRNPSVPAPLPAHLLTATAVAAKDDPALQVAVALAGVHALLPGQIRHLRLDQVDLAGQRLDPGGLDRPLDEFTAGAIGGYLGFRSLRWPATTSPYLLVTRKTAHTGQPVSEFWITRLFRGLPVTAEQLRDDRIVEEALAGRADPLHLAAVFGFGPRTGLRYAQAARQPGEPAGTLAPQMPPDP
;
A
#
# COMPACT_ATOMS: atom_id res chain seq x y z
N MET A 1 6.62 37.04 -13.72
CA MET A 1 7.83 37.83 -13.39
C MET A 1 7.44 39.30 -13.26
N CYS A 2 7.85 39.96 -12.16
CA CYS A 2 7.56 41.37 -11.97
C CYS A 2 8.36 42.27 -12.98
N ARG A 3 7.86 43.52 -13.24
CA ARG A 3 8.52 44.44 -14.17
C ARG A 3 10.01 44.65 -13.86
N PRO A 4 10.45 44.89 -12.59
CA PRO A 4 11.85 45.05 -12.24
C PRO A 4 12.71 43.82 -12.61
N CYS A 5 12.26 42.62 -12.26
CA CYS A 5 13.00 41.41 -12.62
C CYS A 5 13.14 41.17 -14.12
N ARG A 6 12.11 41.53 -14.88
CA ARG A 6 12.16 41.48 -16.34
C ARG A 6 13.15 42.47 -16.94
N LYS A 7 13.16 43.72 -16.44
CA LYS A 7 14.11 44.74 -16.85
C LYS A 7 15.54 44.36 -16.54
N GLN A 8 15.77 43.81 -15.35
CA GLN A 8 17.11 43.35 -14.94
C GLN A 8 17.58 42.11 -15.72
N ALA A 9 16.69 41.18 -16.03
CA ALA A 9 17.01 40.04 -16.87
C ALA A 9 17.45 40.51 -18.28
N SER A 10 16.77 41.49 -18.85
CA SER A 10 17.14 42.04 -20.15
C SER A 10 18.46 42.82 -20.11
N LEU A 11 18.82 43.45 -19.00
CA LEU A 11 20.08 44.15 -18.81
C LEU A 11 21.28 43.20 -18.66
N ILE A 12 21.08 42.05 -17.96
CA ILE A 12 22.13 41.06 -17.74
C ILE A 12 22.42 40.24 -18.99
N ALA A 13 21.41 39.97 -19.81
CA ALA A 13 21.52 39.06 -20.94
C ALA A 13 21.67 39.75 -22.30
N GLY A 14 21.58 41.08 -22.32
CA GLY A 14 21.64 41.87 -23.55
C GLY A 14 20.44 41.67 -24.49
N PRO A 15 20.47 42.29 -25.70
CA PRO A 15 19.34 42.27 -26.62
C PRO A 15 18.96 40.87 -27.16
N GLY A 16 19.76 39.85 -26.90
CA GLY A 16 19.48 38.47 -27.26
C GLY A 16 18.72 37.64 -26.20
N TYR A 17 18.38 38.25 -25.05
CA TYR A 17 17.65 37.55 -23.97
C TYR A 17 16.16 37.40 -24.28
N LYS A 18 15.86 36.52 -25.18
CA LYS A 18 14.48 36.19 -25.57
C LYS A 18 14.15 34.72 -25.51
N THR A 19 15.01 33.90 -24.95
CA THR A 19 14.68 32.51 -24.81
C THR A 19 13.74 32.34 -23.61
N ALA A 20 12.50 31.99 -23.90
CA ALA A 20 11.49 31.65 -22.90
C ALA A 20 11.98 30.60 -21.91
N LEU A 21 13.03 29.86 -22.26
CA LEU A 21 13.67 28.84 -21.45
C LEU A 21 14.36 29.41 -20.21
N ASP A 22 15.13 30.48 -20.34
CA ASP A 22 15.87 31.07 -19.23
C ASP A 22 14.94 31.73 -18.21
N LEU A 23 13.86 32.33 -18.69
CA LEU A 23 12.82 32.92 -17.85
C LEU A 23 11.98 31.86 -17.15
N SER A 24 11.74 30.72 -17.81
CA SER A 24 10.98 29.62 -17.23
C SER A 24 11.78 28.90 -16.12
N VAL A 25 13.10 28.72 -16.32
CA VAL A 25 13.98 28.14 -15.29
C VAL A 25 14.05 29.04 -14.07
N ALA A 26 14.28 30.34 -14.23
CA ALA A 26 14.30 31.29 -13.12
C ALA A 26 12.96 31.30 -12.34
N ARG A 27 11.83 31.19 -13.05
CA ARG A 27 10.49 31.11 -12.46
C ARG A 27 10.27 29.81 -11.72
N VAL A 28 10.72 28.67 -12.25
CA VAL A 28 10.54 27.34 -11.70
C VAL A 28 11.47 27.11 -10.51
N THR A 29 12.70 27.60 -10.57
CA THR A 29 13.68 27.46 -9.47
C THR A 29 13.46 28.47 -8.36
N GLY A 30 12.60 29.47 -8.54
CA GLY A 30 12.39 30.54 -7.56
C GLY A 30 13.60 31.42 -7.32
N HIS A 31 14.64 31.35 -8.18
CA HIS A 31 15.80 32.18 -8.02
C HIS A 31 15.41 33.68 -8.20
N GLN A 32 15.68 34.46 -7.17
CA GLN A 32 15.65 35.90 -7.29
C GLN A 32 16.82 36.31 -8.21
N LEU A 33 16.50 36.97 -9.30
CA LEU A 33 17.53 37.64 -10.09
C LEU A 33 18.11 38.73 -9.17
N GLY A 34 19.36 38.55 -8.74
CA GLY A 34 20.01 39.44 -7.79
C GLY A 34 19.94 40.89 -8.23
N PHE A 35 19.44 41.80 -7.39
CA PHE A 35 19.49 43.21 -7.65
C PHE A 35 20.94 43.69 -7.52
N ARG A 36 21.55 44.12 -8.62
CA ARG A 36 22.74 44.95 -8.52
C ARG A 36 22.32 46.34 -8.02
N PHE A 37 22.55 46.57 -6.74
CA PHE A 37 22.51 47.94 -6.20
C PHE A 37 23.67 48.72 -6.79
N GLY A 38 23.42 49.38 -7.88
CA GLY A 38 24.37 50.26 -8.53
C GLY A 38 23.73 50.87 -9.76
N ARG A 39 23.32 52.14 -9.65
CA ARG A 39 22.87 53.03 -10.71
C ARG A 39 21.76 52.47 -11.62
N LEU A 40 20.54 52.50 -11.06
CA LEU A 40 19.35 52.65 -11.89
C LEU A 40 19.13 54.13 -12.28
N ALA A 41 20.13 54.91 -12.16
CA ALA A 41 20.02 56.34 -12.45
C ALA A 41 20.64 56.66 -13.82
N GLY A 42 19.82 57.21 -14.65
CA GLY A 42 20.25 58.07 -15.72
C GLY A 42 20.76 57.37 -16.98
N ASP A 43 20.52 58.05 -18.04
CA ASP A 43 20.72 57.71 -19.44
C ASP A 43 22.17 57.46 -19.89
N ASP A 44 23.09 57.22 -18.96
CA ASP A 44 24.52 56.94 -19.22
C ASP A 44 24.93 55.48 -19.07
N CYS A 45 24.02 54.55 -19.19
CA CYS A 45 24.41 53.17 -19.48
C CYS A 45 24.83 53.09 -20.97
N GLY A 46 25.95 53.65 -21.28
CA GLY A 46 26.68 53.27 -22.49
C GLY A 46 26.82 51.75 -22.52
N PRO A 47 26.95 51.14 -23.71
CA PRO A 47 27.06 49.70 -23.81
C PRO A 47 28.21 49.28 -22.88
N VAL A 48 27.89 48.48 -21.88
CA VAL A 48 28.94 47.79 -21.08
C VAL A 48 29.83 47.14 -22.11
N ASN A 49 31.02 47.71 -22.28
CA ASN A 49 31.99 47.35 -23.30
C ASN A 49 31.91 45.87 -23.59
N ALA A 50 31.41 45.54 -24.76
CA ALA A 50 31.53 44.21 -25.30
C ALA A 50 33.03 43.99 -25.42
N LEU A 51 33.59 43.21 -24.51
CA LEU A 51 34.93 42.67 -24.67
C LEU A 51 35.04 42.08 -26.07
N PRO A 52 36.09 42.40 -26.85
CA PRO A 52 36.21 41.90 -28.19
C PRO A 52 36.04 40.40 -28.19
N ALA A 53 35.29 39.87 -29.15
CA ALA A 53 34.88 38.46 -29.22
C ALA A 53 36.04 37.47 -29.14
N ALA A 54 37.28 37.87 -29.44
CA ALA A 54 38.50 37.08 -29.33
C ALA A 54 39.01 36.89 -27.90
N ALA A 55 38.53 37.65 -26.93
CA ALA A 55 38.96 37.57 -25.52
C ALA A 55 37.93 36.95 -24.60
N GLN A 56 36.88 36.34 -25.12
CA GLN A 56 35.98 35.57 -24.30
C GLN A 56 36.62 34.17 -24.05
N PRO A 57 37.22 33.92 -22.86
CA PRO A 57 37.49 32.56 -22.48
C PRO A 57 36.15 31.84 -22.60
N ALA A 58 36.16 30.64 -23.20
CA ALA A 58 34.98 29.78 -23.21
C ALA A 58 34.29 30.01 -21.88
N ARG A 59 33.04 30.56 -21.91
CA ARG A 59 32.28 30.84 -20.69
C ARG A 59 32.11 29.55 -19.94
N THR A 60 33.18 29.14 -19.24
CA THR A 60 33.07 28.28 -18.11
C THR A 60 32.15 29.05 -17.20
N ARG A 61 30.85 28.82 -17.32
CA ARG A 61 29.88 29.38 -16.41
C ARG A 61 30.43 29.03 -15.05
N LEU A 62 31.02 29.98 -14.38
CA LEU A 62 31.24 29.90 -12.95
C LEU A 62 29.84 29.71 -12.38
N ARG A 63 29.43 28.44 -12.34
CA ARG A 63 28.26 28.03 -11.56
C ARG A 63 28.65 28.49 -10.18
N SER A 64 28.02 29.56 -9.74
CA SER A 64 28.28 30.05 -8.40
C SER A 64 28.17 28.88 -7.47
N ARG A 65 29.24 28.62 -6.69
CA ARG A 65 29.21 27.65 -5.59
C ARG A 65 28.10 27.96 -4.57
N TRP A 66 27.45 29.07 -4.73
CA TRP A 66 26.41 29.61 -3.88
C TRP A 66 25.06 29.23 -4.45
N VAL A 67 24.43 28.23 -3.83
CA VAL A 67 23.01 27.94 -4.03
C VAL A 67 22.26 28.95 -3.15
N GLN A 68 21.54 29.87 -3.77
CA GLN A 68 20.66 30.77 -3.02
C GLN A 68 19.53 29.93 -2.46
N LEU A 69 19.48 29.77 -1.13
CA LEU A 69 18.37 29.14 -0.46
C LEU A 69 17.12 29.97 -0.72
N LEU A 70 16.00 29.29 -0.97
CA LEU A 70 14.70 29.95 -1.08
C LEU A 70 14.32 30.55 0.27
N LEU A 71 14.11 31.85 0.32
CA LEU A 71 13.60 32.54 1.52
C LEU A 71 12.14 32.14 1.83
N PHE A 72 11.42 31.70 0.84
CA PHE A 72 10.02 31.29 0.95
C PHE A 72 9.82 29.94 0.26
N ASP A 73 8.92 29.15 0.82
CA ASP A 73 8.49 27.87 0.25
C ASP A 73 7.55 28.11 -0.94
N VAL A 74 8.14 28.32 -2.11
CA VAL A 74 7.39 28.55 -3.35
C VAL A 74 7.22 27.24 -4.10
N PRO A 75 5.98 26.80 -4.38
CA PRO A 75 5.74 25.61 -5.18
C PRO A 75 6.39 25.73 -6.56
N ARG A 76 7.20 24.74 -6.93
CA ARG A 76 7.84 24.70 -8.25
C ARG A 76 6.85 24.20 -9.31
N ASP A 77 6.79 24.85 -10.45
CA ASP A 77 6.03 24.38 -11.60
C ASP A 77 6.92 23.58 -12.54
N LEU A 78 6.75 22.24 -12.52
CA LEU A 78 7.50 21.30 -13.37
C LEU A 78 6.88 21.12 -14.76
N SER A 79 5.72 21.71 -15.05
CA SER A 79 4.96 21.47 -16.29
C SER A 79 5.76 21.80 -17.56
N ARG A 80 6.62 22.79 -17.48
CA ARG A 80 7.40 23.32 -18.63
C ARG A 80 8.90 23.03 -18.55
N VAL A 81 9.36 22.32 -17.52
CA VAL A 81 10.80 22.01 -17.37
C VAL A 81 11.21 20.92 -18.36
N SER A 82 12.24 21.20 -19.19
CA SER A 82 12.77 20.22 -20.12
C SER A 82 13.70 19.22 -19.41
N ALA A 83 13.60 17.95 -19.79
CA ALA A 83 14.55 16.92 -19.35
C ALA A 83 15.95 17.05 -19.99
N GLN A 84 16.12 17.98 -20.94
CA GLN A 84 17.41 18.26 -21.60
C GLN A 84 18.22 19.31 -20.85
N LEU A 85 17.62 19.98 -19.87
CA LEU A 85 18.34 20.96 -19.04
C LEU A 85 19.45 20.25 -18.24
N PRO A 86 20.63 20.87 -18.12
CA PRO A 86 21.70 20.31 -17.30
C PRO A 86 21.28 20.28 -15.84
N PRO A 87 21.66 19.24 -15.08
CA PRO A 87 21.36 19.16 -13.66
C PRO A 87 22.09 20.25 -12.87
N LEU A 88 21.47 20.80 -11.83
CA LEU A 88 22.11 21.73 -10.90
C LEU A 88 23.20 21.07 -10.07
N ASP A 89 23.01 19.77 -9.75
CA ASP A 89 23.96 18.89 -9.10
C ASP A 89 24.20 17.65 -9.97
N ALA A 90 25.36 17.60 -10.63
CA ALA A 90 25.73 16.47 -11.47
C ALA A 90 26.00 15.20 -10.65
N GLY A 91 26.50 15.33 -9.41
CA GLY A 91 26.74 14.20 -8.52
C GLY A 91 25.44 13.55 -8.07
N LEU A 92 24.45 14.35 -7.67
CA LEU A 92 23.11 13.85 -7.34
C LEU A 92 22.46 13.19 -8.55
N ALA A 93 22.53 13.82 -9.73
CA ALA A 93 21.96 13.26 -10.95
C ALA A 93 22.53 11.89 -11.29
N ALA A 94 23.86 11.72 -11.19
CA ALA A 94 24.53 10.45 -11.43
C ALA A 94 24.11 9.38 -10.40
N ARG A 95 24.06 9.71 -9.11
CA ARG A 95 23.60 8.80 -8.05
C ARG A 95 22.15 8.34 -8.28
N LEU A 96 21.24 9.26 -8.59
CA LEU A 96 19.84 8.93 -8.85
C LEU A 96 19.67 8.08 -10.11
N HIS A 97 20.50 8.32 -11.13
CA HIS A 97 20.49 7.49 -12.35
C HIS A 97 20.95 6.06 -12.08
N ALA A 98 22.05 5.89 -11.35
CA ALA A 98 22.57 4.58 -10.94
C ALA A 98 21.57 3.84 -10.04
N GLU A 99 20.98 4.54 -9.07
CA GLU A 99 19.96 3.97 -8.18
C GLU A 99 18.71 3.54 -8.92
N ALA A 100 18.26 4.30 -9.93
CA ALA A 100 17.16 3.91 -10.79
C ALA A 100 17.45 2.62 -11.57
N GLY A 101 18.68 2.44 -12.07
CA GLY A 101 19.12 1.21 -12.72
C GLY A 101 19.10 0.03 -11.75
N ARG A 102 19.71 0.18 -10.59
CA ARG A 102 19.75 -0.85 -9.53
C ARG A 102 18.34 -1.29 -9.10
N LEU A 103 17.44 -0.33 -8.87
CA LEU A 103 16.05 -0.65 -8.51
C LEU A 103 15.28 -1.28 -9.67
N ALA A 104 15.58 -0.92 -10.92
CA ALA A 104 14.94 -1.52 -12.08
C ALA A 104 15.28 -3.02 -12.19
N GLU A 105 16.55 -3.38 -12.01
CA GLU A 105 17.00 -4.78 -11.97
C GLU A 105 16.34 -5.53 -10.80
N LEU A 106 16.47 -5.00 -9.59
CA LEU A 106 15.93 -5.61 -8.38
C LEU A 106 14.41 -5.85 -8.44
N ARG A 107 13.67 -4.89 -9.03
CA ARG A 107 12.19 -4.92 -9.10
C ARG A 107 11.63 -5.41 -10.42
N GLY A 108 12.49 -5.72 -11.39
CA GLY A 108 12.09 -6.12 -12.72
C GLY A 108 11.26 -5.05 -13.43
N TRP A 109 11.74 -3.80 -13.48
CA TRP A 109 11.08 -2.75 -14.25
C TRP A 109 11.24 -3.00 -15.74
N SER A 110 10.21 -2.65 -16.52
CA SER A 110 10.38 -2.65 -17.98
C SER A 110 11.37 -1.54 -18.41
N PRO A 111 12.08 -1.72 -19.55
CA PRO A 111 12.95 -0.68 -20.11
C PRO A 111 12.25 0.66 -20.28
N ARG A 112 10.98 0.64 -20.69
CA ARG A 112 10.13 1.84 -20.82
C ARG A 112 9.90 2.52 -19.45
N THR A 113 9.63 1.75 -18.41
CA THR A 113 9.41 2.29 -17.05
C THR A 113 10.68 2.96 -16.54
N LEU A 114 11.84 2.31 -16.72
CA LEU A 114 13.13 2.88 -16.32
C LEU A 114 13.42 4.18 -17.08
N SER A 115 13.27 4.20 -18.40
CA SER A 115 13.50 5.40 -19.22
C SER A 115 12.61 6.57 -18.78
N LEU A 116 11.32 6.31 -18.49
CA LEU A 116 10.41 7.36 -18.02
C LEU A 116 10.77 7.84 -16.60
N ALA A 117 11.18 6.95 -15.70
CA ALA A 117 11.64 7.32 -14.37
C ALA A 117 12.91 8.18 -14.44
N GLN A 118 13.90 7.78 -15.23
CA GLN A 118 15.13 8.54 -15.47
C GLN A 118 14.86 9.91 -16.10
N ARG A 119 13.88 10.00 -17.00
CA ARG A 119 13.45 11.28 -17.56
C ARG A 119 12.85 12.20 -16.47
N GLY A 120 12.04 11.66 -15.57
CA GLY A 120 11.49 12.41 -14.43
C GLY A 120 12.59 12.89 -13.48
N LEU A 121 13.57 12.03 -13.17
CA LEU A 121 14.71 12.38 -12.31
C LEU A 121 15.57 13.48 -12.93
N ARG A 122 15.78 13.48 -14.26
CA ARG A 122 16.48 14.59 -14.96
C ARG A 122 15.76 15.92 -14.82
N ILE A 123 14.42 15.93 -14.90
CA ILE A 123 13.64 17.15 -14.67
C ILE A 123 13.81 17.64 -13.23
N LEU A 124 13.75 16.76 -12.25
CA LEU A 124 13.90 17.12 -10.85
C LEU A 124 15.31 17.68 -10.57
N THR A 125 16.36 17.02 -11.04
CA THR A 125 17.75 17.48 -10.82
C THR A 125 18.11 18.74 -11.57
N ALA A 126 17.34 19.10 -12.60
CA ALA A 126 17.50 20.39 -13.29
C ALA A 126 17.01 21.59 -12.46
N VAL A 127 16.17 21.34 -11.43
CA VAL A 127 15.54 22.41 -10.63
C VAL A 127 15.82 22.29 -9.12
N HIS A 128 16.37 21.17 -8.64
CA HIS A 128 16.77 20.99 -7.24
C HIS A 128 18.29 21.11 -7.13
N GLY A 129 18.73 21.94 -6.20
CA GLY A 129 20.14 22.17 -5.90
C GLY A 129 20.74 21.13 -4.95
N PRO A 130 22.06 21.18 -4.72
CA PRO A 130 22.74 20.33 -3.76
C PRO A 130 22.15 20.47 -2.34
N GLY A 131 21.87 19.33 -1.69
CA GLY A 131 21.36 19.31 -0.32
C GLY A 131 19.87 19.68 -0.18
N GLU A 132 19.19 20.01 -1.27
CA GLU A 132 17.78 20.35 -1.26
C GLU A 132 16.92 19.08 -1.35
N PRO A 133 16.01 18.82 -0.36
CA PRO A 133 15.12 17.67 -0.41
C PRO A 133 14.06 17.84 -1.50
N VAL A 134 13.67 16.73 -2.11
CA VAL A 134 12.63 16.70 -3.15
C VAL A 134 11.30 16.26 -2.50
N ARG A 135 10.30 17.14 -2.50
CA ARG A 135 8.99 16.84 -1.95
C ARG A 135 8.19 15.91 -2.85
N ALA A 136 7.50 14.95 -2.24
CA ALA A 136 6.62 14.03 -2.96
C ALA A 136 5.50 14.76 -3.70
N SER A 137 4.95 15.85 -3.16
CA SER A 137 3.97 16.71 -3.83
C SER A 137 4.51 17.34 -5.12
N THR A 138 5.78 17.73 -5.14
CA THR A 138 6.46 18.24 -6.34
C THR A 138 6.59 17.13 -7.39
N VAL A 139 7.02 15.91 -6.98
CA VAL A 139 7.13 14.77 -7.89
C VAL A 139 5.78 14.40 -8.51
N ARG A 140 4.67 14.57 -7.78
CA ARG A 140 3.31 14.28 -8.29
C ARG A 140 2.97 15.05 -9.56
N GLN A 141 3.51 16.25 -9.77
CA GLN A 141 3.28 17.04 -10.99
C GLN A 141 3.76 16.31 -12.25
N LEU A 142 4.76 15.42 -12.12
CA LEU A 142 5.27 14.63 -13.24
C LEU A 142 4.28 13.59 -13.75
N THR A 143 3.24 13.24 -12.97
CA THR A 143 2.20 12.30 -13.42
C THR A 143 1.40 12.83 -14.59
N ALA A 144 1.17 14.15 -14.68
CA ALA A 144 0.54 14.81 -15.81
C ALA A 144 1.33 14.63 -17.12
N ARG A 145 2.62 14.26 -17.03
CA ARG A 145 3.53 13.99 -18.14
C ARG A 145 3.78 12.50 -18.35
N ASN A 146 2.90 11.64 -17.85
CA ASN A 146 2.97 10.17 -17.91
C ASN A 146 4.25 9.57 -17.30
N MET A 147 4.87 10.24 -16.32
CA MET A 147 6.04 9.72 -15.63
C MET A 147 5.60 8.87 -14.42
N PRO A 148 6.29 7.76 -14.14
CA PRO A 148 5.87 6.79 -13.14
C PRO A 148 6.19 7.28 -11.72
N PHE A 149 5.28 8.06 -11.13
CA PHE A 149 5.41 8.63 -9.78
C PHE A 149 5.92 7.63 -8.72
N PRO A 150 5.36 6.41 -8.58
CA PRO A 150 5.82 5.49 -7.54
C PRO A 150 7.29 5.10 -7.69
N HIS A 151 7.77 4.95 -8.92
CA HIS A 151 9.15 4.55 -9.20
C HIS A 151 10.14 5.68 -8.91
N ILE A 152 9.75 6.93 -9.23
CA ILE A 152 10.56 8.11 -8.92
C ILE A 152 10.66 8.31 -7.41
N ILE A 153 9.55 8.20 -6.68
CA ILE A 153 9.52 8.27 -5.21
C ILE A 153 10.43 7.20 -4.59
N ASP A 154 10.39 5.99 -5.12
CA ASP A 154 11.22 4.90 -4.65
C ASP A 154 12.73 5.17 -4.81
N VAL A 155 13.12 5.75 -5.95
CA VAL A 155 14.54 6.15 -6.21
C VAL A 155 14.96 7.27 -5.25
N LEU A 156 14.14 8.31 -5.11
CA LEU A 156 14.44 9.43 -4.23
C LEU A 156 14.52 9.00 -2.76
N GLY A 157 13.62 8.10 -2.33
CA GLY A 157 13.63 7.53 -0.99
C GLY A 157 14.87 6.69 -0.72
N ALA A 158 15.26 5.82 -1.67
CA ALA A 158 16.47 5.00 -1.56
C ALA A 158 17.75 5.84 -1.55
N ALA A 159 17.76 6.98 -2.27
CA ALA A 159 18.87 7.93 -2.26
C ALA A 159 18.88 8.89 -1.05
N GLY A 160 17.88 8.83 -0.16
CA GLY A 160 17.78 9.65 1.04
C GLY A 160 17.50 11.14 0.80
N VAL A 161 16.96 11.50 -0.38
CA VAL A 161 16.68 12.90 -0.77
C VAL A 161 15.18 13.22 -0.84
N LEU A 162 14.32 12.26 -0.50
CA LEU A 162 12.88 12.43 -0.51
C LEU A 162 12.39 13.08 0.80
N GLU A 163 11.64 14.17 0.67
CA GLU A 163 10.76 14.67 1.73
C GLU A 163 9.34 14.19 1.43
N ASP A 164 8.86 13.21 2.21
CA ASP A 164 7.53 12.63 2.01
C ASP A 164 6.46 13.48 2.69
N ASP A 165 6.03 14.52 2.03
CA ASP A 165 4.96 15.44 2.43
C ASP A 165 3.56 14.96 2.02
N ARG A 166 3.43 13.67 1.67
CA ARG A 166 2.13 13.11 1.32
C ARG A 166 1.26 12.99 2.55
N PRO A 167 0.05 13.52 2.53
CA PRO A 167 -0.87 13.32 3.62
C PRO A 167 -1.19 11.83 3.77
N ASP A 168 -1.32 11.36 5.01
CA ASP A 168 -1.73 9.99 5.28
C ASP A 168 -3.10 9.71 4.63
N THR A 169 -3.09 8.84 3.64
CA THR A 169 -4.31 8.47 2.89
C THR A 169 -5.39 7.85 3.77
N LEU A 170 -5.03 7.26 4.93
CA LEU A 170 -6.01 6.79 5.90
C LEU A 170 -6.68 7.96 6.62
N THR A 171 -5.93 8.99 6.95
CA THR A 171 -6.48 10.20 7.58
C THR A 171 -7.46 10.91 6.65
N ILE A 172 -7.08 11.16 5.38
CA ILE A 172 -7.98 11.75 4.39
C ILE A 172 -9.26 10.93 4.27
N TRP A 173 -9.13 9.62 4.10
CA TRP A 173 -10.27 8.73 3.95
C TRP A 173 -11.17 8.75 5.20
N LEU A 174 -10.59 8.79 6.42
CA LEU A 174 -11.36 8.90 7.66
C LEU A 174 -12.10 10.23 7.74
N ASP A 175 -11.47 11.32 7.34
CA ASP A 175 -12.08 12.64 7.30
C ASP A 175 -13.30 12.68 6.37
N GLU A 176 -13.19 12.05 5.20
CA GLU A 176 -14.30 11.88 4.26
C GLU A 176 -15.43 11.02 4.83
N GLN A 177 -15.09 9.86 5.45
CA GLN A 177 -16.12 8.94 5.97
C GLN A 177 -16.83 9.46 7.21
N LEU A 178 -16.21 10.34 7.98
CA LEU A 178 -16.71 10.91 9.21
C LEU A 178 -17.15 12.38 9.04
N ALA A 179 -17.15 12.86 7.81
CA ALA A 179 -17.65 14.20 7.48
C ALA A 179 -19.13 14.33 7.88
N GLY A 180 -19.51 15.51 8.42
CA GLY A 180 -20.89 15.79 8.82
C GLY A 180 -21.27 15.28 10.22
N LEU A 181 -20.41 14.56 10.94
CA LEU A 181 -20.65 14.22 12.33
C LEU A 181 -20.45 15.44 13.26
N PRO A 182 -21.20 15.55 14.36
CA PRO A 182 -20.97 16.55 15.38
C PRO A 182 -19.52 16.56 15.88
N ALA A 183 -18.95 17.74 16.13
CA ALA A 183 -17.55 17.90 16.50
C ALA A 183 -17.14 17.07 17.74
N GLN A 184 -18.03 16.97 18.73
CA GLN A 184 -17.77 16.18 19.92
C GLN A 184 -17.72 14.68 19.64
N ILE A 185 -18.66 14.16 18.83
CA ILE A 185 -18.64 12.75 18.37
C ILE A 185 -17.33 12.48 17.61
N ARG A 186 -16.92 13.41 16.74
CA ARG A 186 -15.68 13.29 15.99
C ARG A 186 -14.46 13.20 16.93
N ALA A 187 -14.34 14.05 17.93
CA ALA A 187 -13.25 14.02 18.91
C ALA A 187 -13.20 12.70 19.71
N GLU A 188 -14.38 12.18 20.09
CA GLU A 188 -14.50 10.90 20.78
C GLU A 188 -14.08 9.73 19.86
N LEU A 189 -14.42 9.77 18.58
CA LEU A 189 -13.97 8.79 17.58
C LEU A 189 -12.47 8.88 17.31
N ASP A 190 -11.90 10.09 17.25
CA ASP A 190 -10.46 10.28 17.05
C ASP A 190 -9.64 9.69 18.20
N THR A 191 -10.15 9.75 19.43
CA THR A 191 -9.53 9.06 20.58
C THR A 191 -9.49 7.55 20.36
N TRP A 192 -10.62 6.93 19.96
CA TRP A 192 -10.66 5.50 19.67
C TRP A 192 -9.79 5.12 18.47
N LEU A 193 -9.81 5.91 17.39
CA LEU A 193 -8.97 5.70 16.20
C LEU A 193 -7.49 5.83 16.53
N GLY A 194 -7.11 6.76 17.41
CA GLY A 194 -5.75 6.89 17.94
C GLY A 194 -5.29 5.59 18.63
N LEU A 195 -6.13 5.04 19.50
CA LEU A 195 -5.85 3.75 20.16
C LEU A 195 -5.77 2.57 19.16
N LEU A 196 -6.56 2.58 18.08
CA LEU A 196 -6.46 1.56 17.05
C LEU A 196 -5.17 1.70 16.24
N ARG A 197 -4.72 2.92 15.94
CA ARG A 197 -3.50 3.20 15.16
C ARG A 197 -2.22 2.91 15.93
N HIS A 198 -2.16 3.43 17.16
CA HIS A 198 -0.90 3.44 17.94
C HIS A 198 -0.88 2.37 19.03
N GLY A 199 -2.01 1.75 19.29
CA GLY A 199 -2.15 0.84 20.43
C GLY A 199 -2.30 1.57 21.75
N GLY A 200 -2.07 0.85 22.84
CA GLY A 200 -2.11 1.36 24.21
C GLY A 200 -1.47 0.33 25.16
N PRO A 201 -1.41 0.62 26.48
CA PRO A 201 -0.69 -0.21 27.45
C PRO A 201 -1.07 -1.70 27.42
N ARG A 202 -2.30 -2.02 27.02
CA ARG A 202 -2.83 -3.39 26.94
C ARG A 202 -3.43 -3.73 25.56
N ARG A 203 -3.13 -2.92 24.53
CA ARG A 203 -3.70 -3.08 23.18
C ARG A 203 -2.61 -2.90 22.13
N ARG A 204 -2.53 -3.87 21.20
CA ARG A 204 -1.64 -3.77 20.05
C ARG A 204 -2.27 -2.88 18.97
N PRO A 205 -1.45 -2.13 18.20
CA PRO A 205 -1.91 -1.42 17.02
C PRO A 205 -2.67 -2.35 16.06
N ARG A 206 -3.66 -1.83 15.39
CA ARG A 206 -4.44 -2.56 14.39
C ARG A 206 -3.98 -2.20 12.98
N SER A 207 -4.08 -3.17 12.07
CA SER A 207 -3.78 -2.93 10.67
C SER A 207 -4.75 -1.91 10.07
N ARG A 208 -4.30 -1.18 9.04
CA ARG A 208 -5.13 -0.26 8.27
C ARG A 208 -6.44 -0.91 7.80
N THR A 209 -6.36 -2.13 7.28
CA THR A 209 -7.54 -2.91 6.82
C THR A 209 -8.55 -3.12 7.94
N THR A 210 -8.07 -3.39 9.17
CA THR A 210 -8.95 -3.53 10.34
C THR A 210 -9.64 -2.22 10.69
N ILE A 211 -8.91 -1.09 10.68
CA ILE A 211 -9.46 0.24 10.97
C ILE A 211 -10.54 0.61 9.95
N VAL A 212 -10.21 0.49 8.66
CA VAL A 212 -11.15 0.73 7.56
C VAL A 212 -12.40 -0.15 7.71
N GLY A 213 -12.21 -1.43 7.95
CA GLY A 213 -13.31 -2.36 8.14
C GLY A 213 -14.17 -2.08 9.36
N ASN A 214 -13.60 -1.56 10.44
CA ASN A 214 -14.35 -1.13 11.62
C ASN A 214 -15.25 0.08 11.30
N ILE A 215 -14.71 1.09 10.62
CA ILE A 215 -15.51 2.27 10.24
C ILE A 215 -16.63 1.87 9.28
N TYR A 216 -16.36 1.07 8.25
CA TYR A 216 -17.42 0.60 7.36
C TYR A 216 -18.53 -0.15 8.10
N SER A 217 -18.19 -0.93 9.14
CA SER A 217 -19.18 -1.72 9.86
C SER A 217 -20.14 -0.86 10.69
N ILE A 218 -19.73 0.32 11.16
CA ILE A 218 -20.54 1.17 12.05
C ILE A 218 -20.90 2.53 11.45
N ARG A 219 -20.50 2.85 10.21
CA ARG A 219 -20.77 4.18 9.61
C ARG A 219 -22.24 4.57 9.58
N THR A 220 -23.14 3.61 9.30
CA THR A 220 -24.57 3.87 9.30
C THR A 220 -25.12 4.11 10.71
N PHE A 221 -24.56 3.45 11.73
CA PHE A 221 -24.83 3.74 13.12
C PHE A 221 -24.38 5.16 13.49
N LEU A 222 -23.16 5.53 13.10
CA LEU A 222 -22.61 6.86 13.40
C LEU A 222 -23.42 7.97 12.73
N ALA A 223 -23.91 7.75 11.51
CA ALA A 223 -24.75 8.72 10.82
C ALA A 223 -26.12 8.89 11.54
N ASP A 224 -26.76 7.79 11.94
CA ASP A 224 -28.02 7.82 12.69
C ASP A 224 -27.86 8.51 14.04
N ILE A 225 -26.82 8.15 14.82
CA ILE A 225 -26.52 8.74 16.12
C ILE A 225 -26.14 10.23 15.97
N GLY A 226 -25.34 10.60 14.96
CA GLY A 226 -24.94 11.98 14.71
C GLY A 226 -26.12 12.90 14.35
N GLY A 227 -27.19 12.36 13.79
CA GLY A 227 -28.45 13.08 13.54
C GLY A 227 -29.31 13.30 14.80
N ARG A 228 -29.09 12.50 15.86
CA ARG A 228 -29.89 12.53 17.08
C ARG A 228 -29.17 13.10 18.30
N TYR A 229 -27.87 12.92 18.38
CA TYR A 229 -27.06 13.26 19.55
C TYR A 229 -25.84 14.09 19.17
N SER A 230 -25.39 14.90 20.11
CA SER A 230 -24.16 15.70 19.97
C SER A 230 -22.90 14.99 20.50
N THR A 231 -23.04 13.95 21.32
CA THR A 231 -21.95 13.18 21.94
C THR A 231 -22.32 11.69 22.07
N LEU A 232 -21.33 10.81 21.98
CA LEU A 232 -21.51 9.36 22.20
C LEU A 232 -21.88 9.00 23.65
N ARG A 233 -21.77 9.93 24.59
CA ARG A 233 -22.23 9.75 25.98
C ARG A 233 -23.72 9.56 26.09
N GLN A 234 -24.49 10.11 25.15
CA GLN A 234 -25.95 10.04 25.11
C GLN A 234 -26.48 8.72 24.56
N VAL A 235 -25.62 7.93 23.93
CA VAL A 235 -25.99 6.64 23.33
C VAL A 235 -26.38 5.65 24.43
N THR A 236 -27.58 5.10 24.30
CA THR A 236 -28.15 4.15 25.23
C THR A 236 -27.94 2.70 24.78
N HIS A 237 -28.22 1.75 25.69
CA HIS A 237 -28.25 0.32 25.36
C HIS A 237 -29.29 0.01 24.29
N ASP A 238 -30.45 0.67 24.36
CA ASP A 238 -31.56 0.46 23.44
C ASP A 238 -31.25 0.96 22.01
N ASP A 239 -30.53 2.06 21.87
CA ASP A 239 -30.04 2.50 20.56
C ASP A 239 -29.20 1.42 19.87
N ILE A 240 -28.28 0.81 20.61
CA ILE A 240 -27.39 -0.24 20.08
C ILE A 240 -28.17 -1.51 19.77
N THR A 241 -29.06 -1.95 20.65
CA THR A 241 -29.83 -3.18 20.45
C THR A 241 -30.80 -3.05 19.29
N THR A 242 -31.51 -1.90 19.18
CA THR A 242 -32.41 -1.58 18.09
C THR A 242 -31.67 -1.53 16.75
N TRP A 243 -30.54 -0.82 16.70
CA TRP A 243 -29.76 -0.77 15.49
C TRP A 243 -29.23 -2.16 15.08
N LEU A 244 -28.71 -2.96 16.02
CA LEU A 244 -28.26 -4.32 15.76
C LEU A 244 -29.40 -5.26 15.37
N ALA A 245 -30.62 -5.05 15.84
CA ALA A 245 -31.78 -5.85 15.44
C ALA A 245 -32.13 -5.65 13.95
N GLY A 246 -31.93 -4.45 13.42
CA GLY A 246 -32.08 -4.17 11.99
C GLY A 246 -30.98 -4.77 11.08
N ARG A 247 -29.88 -5.24 11.68
CA ARG A 247 -28.74 -5.84 10.91
C ARG A 247 -28.95 -7.33 10.70
N ARG A 248 -28.77 -7.79 9.48
CA ARG A 248 -28.95 -9.21 9.09
C ARG A 248 -27.62 -9.86 8.68
N GLY A 249 -27.56 -11.18 8.76
CA GLY A 249 -26.45 -11.97 8.22
C GLY A 249 -25.14 -11.89 9.01
N ARG A 250 -24.02 -12.01 8.29
CA ARG A 250 -22.65 -12.06 8.86
C ARG A 250 -22.13 -10.72 9.41
N SER A 251 -22.76 -9.60 9.06
CA SER A 251 -22.35 -8.27 9.51
C SER A 251 -22.65 -8.05 10.99
N ARG A 252 -23.79 -8.52 11.50
CA ARG A 252 -24.24 -8.25 12.87
C ARG A 252 -23.22 -8.60 13.98
N PRO A 253 -22.56 -9.77 13.99
CA PRO A 253 -21.51 -10.06 14.98
C PRO A 253 -20.29 -9.16 14.88
N ARG A 254 -19.89 -8.77 13.65
CA ARG A 254 -18.80 -7.84 13.41
C ARG A 254 -19.14 -6.44 13.90
N ASP A 255 -20.32 -5.95 13.55
CA ASP A 255 -20.83 -4.65 13.96
C ASP A 255 -20.88 -4.54 15.48
N ALA A 256 -21.43 -5.54 16.17
CA ALA A 256 -21.43 -5.62 17.63
C ALA A 256 -20.01 -5.68 18.23
N SER A 257 -19.07 -6.38 17.59
CA SER A 257 -17.67 -6.42 18.03
C SER A 257 -17.00 -5.05 17.90
N THR A 258 -17.29 -4.32 16.81
CA THR A 258 -16.77 -2.97 16.58
C THR A 258 -17.33 -1.97 17.59
N LEU A 259 -18.64 -2.01 17.85
CA LEU A 259 -19.27 -1.16 18.87
C LEU A 259 -18.70 -1.44 20.27
N ARG A 260 -18.48 -2.72 20.63
CA ARG A 260 -17.81 -3.07 21.90
C ARG A 260 -16.39 -2.51 21.97
N SER A 261 -15.65 -2.53 20.85
CA SER A 261 -14.31 -1.94 20.78
C SER A 261 -14.35 -0.42 20.99
N LEU A 262 -15.28 0.28 20.32
CA LEU A 262 -15.49 1.72 20.45
C LEU A 262 -15.87 2.11 21.90
N PHE A 263 -17.01 1.65 22.38
CA PHE A 263 -17.51 2.03 23.70
C PHE A 263 -16.65 1.50 24.85
N GLY A 264 -15.98 0.36 24.65
CA GLY A 264 -14.97 -0.15 25.58
C GLY A 264 -13.73 0.74 25.67
N ALA A 265 -13.31 1.35 24.56
CA ALA A 265 -12.23 2.32 24.54
C ALA A 265 -12.65 3.63 25.23
N LEU A 266 -13.80 4.21 24.84
CA LEU A 266 -14.32 5.44 25.44
C LEU A 266 -14.50 5.30 26.97
N LYS A 267 -14.94 4.13 27.45
CA LYS A 267 -15.05 3.86 28.89
C LYS A 267 -13.70 3.80 29.58
N ALA A 268 -12.70 3.16 28.95
CA ALA A 268 -11.33 3.09 29.48
C ALA A 268 -10.69 4.47 29.59
N GLU A 269 -10.93 5.35 28.60
CA GLU A 269 -10.46 6.74 28.56
C GLU A 269 -11.35 7.70 29.39
N ARG A 270 -12.33 7.17 30.14
CA ARG A 270 -13.24 7.94 31.00
C ARG A 270 -14.10 8.99 30.26
N LEU A 271 -14.28 8.81 28.96
CA LEU A 271 -15.11 9.69 28.14
C LEU A 271 -16.60 9.41 28.29
N ILE A 272 -16.98 8.22 28.76
CA ILE A 272 -18.37 7.83 29.04
C ILE A 272 -18.49 7.19 30.43
N PHE A 273 -19.64 7.36 31.09
CA PHE A 273 -19.89 6.79 32.42
C PHE A 273 -20.23 5.30 32.36
N ALA A 274 -21.12 4.90 31.48
CA ALA A 274 -21.56 3.54 31.30
C ALA A 274 -21.22 3.05 29.89
N ASN A 275 -20.88 1.77 29.75
CA ASN A 275 -20.69 1.18 28.44
C ASN A 275 -22.01 0.62 27.93
N PRO A 276 -22.64 1.24 26.91
CA PRO A 276 -23.97 0.83 26.41
C PRO A 276 -23.94 -0.53 25.72
N THR A 277 -22.76 -1.07 25.40
CA THR A 277 -22.65 -2.43 24.81
C THR A 277 -22.60 -3.53 25.85
N ARG A 278 -22.63 -3.20 27.15
CA ARG A 278 -22.64 -4.21 28.22
C ARG A 278 -23.93 -5.03 28.15
N GLY A 279 -23.79 -6.36 28.16
CA GLY A 279 -24.94 -7.25 28.05
C GLY A 279 -25.44 -7.52 26.63
N VAL A 280 -25.01 -6.76 25.63
CA VAL A 280 -25.38 -7.03 24.23
C VAL A 280 -24.90 -8.41 23.83
N ARG A 281 -25.81 -9.36 23.66
CA ARG A 281 -25.51 -10.71 23.17
C ARG A 281 -25.86 -10.80 21.70
N VAL A 282 -24.87 -11.08 20.87
CA VAL A 282 -25.07 -11.40 19.46
C VAL A 282 -24.63 -12.82 19.25
N SER A 283 -25.57 -13.67 18.92
CA SER A 283 -25.26 -15.05 18.58
C SER A 283 -24.32 -15.05 17.38
N ARG A 284 -23.15 -15.65 17.54
CA ARG A 284 -22.34 -16.03 16.39
C ARG A 284 -23.13 -17.13 15.69
N ARG A 285 -23.59 -16.86 14.48
CA ARG A 285 -24.12 -17.93 13.64
C ARG A 285 -23.04 -19.03 13.63
N ASN A 286 -23.44 -20.26 13.89
CA ASN A 286 -22.49 -21.37 13.73
C ASN A 286 -21.86 -21.24 12.36
N PRO A 287 -20.52 -21.26 12.26
CA PRO A 287 -19.88 -21.26 10.94
C PRO A 287 -20.55 -22.38 10.13
N SER A 288 -20.80 -22.13 8.86
CA SER A 288 -21.36 -23.15 7.97
C SER A 288 -20.59 -24.45 8.13
N VAL A 289 -21.28 -25.55 8.23
CA VAL A 289 -20.67 -26.87 8.29
C VAL A 289 -19.80 -27.01 7.03
N PRO A 290 -18.49 -27.27 7.15
CA PRO A 290 -17.66 -27.50 6.00
C PRO A 290 -18.20 -28.71 5.23
N ALA A 291 -18.34 -28.61 3.92
CA ALA A 291 -18.80 -29.68 3.05
C ALA A 291 -17.72 -29.98 2.01
N PRO A 292 -17.60 -31.24 1.55
CA PRO A 292 -16.71 -31.59 0.45
C PRO A 292 -17.04 -30.79 -0.81
N LEU A 293 -16.02 -30.44 -1.57
CA LEU A 293 -16.20 -29.81 -2.87
C LEU A 293 -16.49 -30.85 -3.94
N PRO A 294 -17.37 -30.54 -4.90
CA PRO A 294 -17.55 -31.39 -6.07
C PRO A 294 -16.25 -31.53 -6.88
N ALA A 295 -15.90 -32.75 -7.31
CA ALA A 295 -14.65 -33.02 -8.03
C ALA A 295 -14.46 -32.17 -9.27
N HIS A 296 -15.53 -31.82 -10.00
CA HIS A 296 -15.45 -30.95 -11.18
C HIS A 296 -14.94 -29.53 -10.85
N LEU A 297 -15.22 -29.00 -9.64
CA LEU A 297 -14.71 -27.68 -9.22
C LEU A 297 -13.21 -27.73 -8.88
N LEU A 298 -12.75 -28.84 -8.30
CA LEU A 298 -11.33 -29.07 -8.03
C LEU A 298 -10.55 -29.15 -9.36
N THR A 299 -11.06 -29.95 -10.32
CA THR A 299 -10.47 -30.09 -11.66
C THR A 299 -10.45 -28.74 -12.40
N ALA A 300 -11.57 -28.02 -12.39
CA ALA A 300 -11.66 -26.70 -13.04
C ALA A 300 -10.67 -25.70 -12.42
N THR A 301 -10.48 -25.76 -11.10
CA THR A 301 -9.51 -24.91 -10.39
C THR A 301 -8.07 -25.26 -10.77
N ALA A 302 -7.72 -26.54 -10.82
CA ALA A 302 -6.39 -26.99 -11.22
C ALA A 302 -6.07 -26.59 -12.67
N VAL A 303 -7.02 -26.73 -13.57
CA VAL A 303 -6.86 -26.31 -14.98
C VAL A 303 -6.67 -24.79 -15.08
N ALA A 304 -7.49 -24.01 -14.40
CA ALA A 304 -7.38 -22.54 -14.42
C ALA A 304 -6.09 -22.01 -13.78
N ALA A 305 -5.48 -22.77 -12.88
CA ALA A 305 -4.22 -22.39 -12.25
C ALA A 305 -2.98 -22.69 -13.12
N LYS A 306 -3.11 -23.47 -14.21
CA LYS A 306 -2.00 -24.02 -15.00
C LYS A 306 -1.05 -22.96 -15.56
N ASP A 307 -1.57 -21.79 -15.95
CA ASP A 307 -0.79 -20.75 -16.63
C ASP A 307 -0.24 -19.67 -15.67
N ASP A 308 -0.58 -19.72 -14.37
CA ASP A 308 -0.08 -18.80 -13.35
C ASP A 308 0.70 -19.56 -12.26
N PRO A 309 2.05 -19.53 -12.29
CA PRO A 309 2.88 -20.26 -11.34
C PRO A 309 2.61 -19.88 -9.87
N ALA A 310 2.26 -18.62 -9.59
CA ALA A 310 1.96 -18.19 -8.22
C ALA A 310 0.61 -18.75 -7.74
N LEU A 311 -0.36 -18.81 -8.64
CA LEU A 311 -1.66 -19.42 -8.38
C LEU A 311 -1.55 -20.93 -8.20
N GLN A 312 -0.75 -21.64 -9.01
CA GLN A 312 -0.49 -23.07 -8.82
C GLN A 312 0.03 -23.39 -7.43
N VAL A 313 1.04 -22.63 -6.97
CA VAL A 313 1.57 -22.77 -5.59
C VAL A 313 0.48 -22.50 -4.54
N ALA A 314 -0.30 -21.45 -4.71
CA ALA A 314 -1.34 -21.11 -3.74
C ALA A 314 -2.45 -22.17 -3.70
N VAL A 315 -2.85 -22.73 -4.84
CA VAL A 315 -3.82 -23.83 -4.95
C VAL A 315 -3.28 -25.10 -4.33
N ALA A 316 -2.02 -25.48 -4.61
CA ALA A 316 -1.38 -26.67 -4.02
C ALA A 316 -1.28 -26.55 -2.49
N LEU A 317 -0.79 -25.42 -1.97
CA LEU A 317 -0.65 -25.20 -0.54
C LEU A 317 -2.01 -25.16 0.20
N ALA A 318 -3.04 -24.60 -0.42
CA ALA A 318 -4.38 -24.59 0.17
C ALA A 318 -5.09 -25.94 0.06
N GLY A 319 -5.04 -26.60 -1.11
CA GLY A 319 -5.81 -27.79 -1.41
C GLY A 319 -5.15 -29.10 -0.93
N VAL A 320 -3.81 -29.18 -0.90
CA VAL A 320 -3.11 -30.40 -0.43
C VAL A 320 -2.70 -30.26 1.03
N HIS A 321 -2.06 -29.13 1.38
CA HIS A 321 -1.52 -28.93 2.74
C HIS A 321 -2.49 -28.19 3.67
N ALA A 322 -3.66 -27.80 3.19
CA ALA A 322 -4.69 -27.08 3.95
C ALA A 322 -4.17 -25.80 4.64
N LEU A 323 -3.24 -25.09 4.01
CA LEU A 323 -2.68 -23.84 4.56
C LEU A 323 -3.69 -22.69 4.46
N LEU A 324 -3.73 -21.87 5.52
CA LEU A 324 -4.47 -20.61 5.48
C LEU A 324 -3.78 -19.59 4.55
N PRO A 325 -4.53 -18.65 3.93
CA PRO A 325 -3.93 -17.57 3.15
C PRO A 325 -2.85 -16.79 3.91
N GLY A 326 -3.03 -16.63 5.24
CA GLY A 326 -2.03 -16.05 6.12
C GLY A 326 -0.73 -16.86 6.23
N GLN A 327 -0.80 -18.19 6.25
CA GLN A 327 0.36 -19.08 6.27
C GLN A 327 1.05 -19.08 4.89
N ILE A 328 0.28 -19.20 3.82
CA ILE A 328 0.79 -19.17 2.42
C ILE A 328 1.63 -17.91 2.17
N ARG A 329 1.13 -16.72 2.58
CA ARG A 329 1.87 -15.47 2.37
C ARG A 329 3.14 -15.33 3.19
N HIS A 330 3.22 -16.00 4.34
CA HIS A 330 4.38 -15.95 5.23
C HIS A 330 5.33 -17.13 5.05
N LEU A 331 5.01 -18.08 4.17
CA LEU A 331 5.88 -19.22 3.90
C LEU A 331 7.22 -18.73 3.32
N ARG A 332 8.31 -19.17 3.97
CA ARG A 332 9.67 -18.78 3.65
C ARG A 332 10.37 -19.85 2.81
N LEU A 333 11.41 -19.45 2.11
CA LEU A 333 12.22 -20.37 1.31
C LEU A 333 12.93 -21.43 2.16
N ASP A 334 13.39 -21.07 3.36
CA ASP A 334 14.05 -21.93 4.32
C ASP A 334 13.11 -22.96 4.99
N GLN A 335 11.80 -22.81 4.78
CA GLN A 335 10.76 -23.74 5.23
C GLN A 335 10.34 -24.75 4.16
N VAL A 336 10.98 -24.72 2.99
CA VAL A 336 10.69 -25.62 1.87
C VAL A 336 11.96 -26.35 1.47
N ASP A 337 12.00 -27.64 1.75
CA ASP A 337 13.07 -28.53 1.30
C ASP A 337 12.56 -29.44 0.17
N LEU A 338 12.84 -29.00 -1.07
CA LEU A 338 12.47 -29.77 -2.26
C LEU A 338 13.26 -31.08 -2.40
N ALA A 339 14.52 -31.10 -1.91
CA ALA A 339 15.38 -32.28 -1.99
C ALA A 339 14.98 -33.33 -0.95
N GLY A 340 14.73 -32.89 0.27
CA GLY A 340 14.23 -33.74 1.36
C GLY A 340 12.72 -34.02 1.31
N GLN A 341 12.00 -33.44 0.35
CA GLN A 341 10.53 -33.52 0.22
C GLN A 341 9.80 -33.15 1.52
N ARG A 342 10.15 -31.99 2.09
CA ARG A 342 9.59 -31.51 3.35
C ARG A 342 9.11 -30.08 3.26
N LEU A 343 8.06 -29.79 4.02
CA LEU A 343 7.46 -28.46 4.14
C LEU A 343 7.17 -28.17 5.62
N ASP A 344 7.72 -27.07 6.15
CA ASP A 344 7.50 -26.63 7.55
C ASP A 344 6.78 -25.28 7.64
N PRO A 345 5.49 -25.21 7.43
CA PRO A 345 4.73 -23.98 7.60
C PRO A 345 4.46 -23.64 9.07
N GLY A 346 5.45 -23.07 9.76
CA GLY A 346 5.29 -22.61 11.15
C GLY A 346 5.60 -23.64 12.22
N GLY A 347 6.61 -24.48 12.02
CA GLY A 347 7.10 -25.46 13.00
C GLY A 347 6.36 -26.79 12.96
N LEU A 348 5.61 -27.05 11.92
CA LEU A 348 4.92 -28.33 11.71
C LEU A 348 5.43 -28.97 10.42
N ASP A 349 6.46 -29.80 10.58
CA ASP A 349 7.11 -30.50 9.48
C ASP A 349 6.16 -31.52 8.84
N ARG A 350 5.99 -31.41 7.51
CA ARG A 350 5.06 -32.23 6.71
C ARG A 350 5.76 -32.79 5.48
N PRO A 351 5.37 -33.98 5.02
CA PRO A 351 5.84 -34.47 3.73
C PRO A 351 5.32 -33.55 2.62
N LEU A 352 6.19 -33.27 1.65
CA LEU A 352 5.86 -32.50 0.46
C LEU A 352 5.53 -33.49 -0.66
N ASP A 353 4.33 -33.42 -1.19
CA ASP A 353 3.89 -34.25 -2.31
C ASP A 353 4.50 -33.77 -3.65
N GLU A 354 4.50 -34.64 -4.63
CA GLU A 354 5.09 -34.39 -5.95
C GLU A 354 4.41 -33.23 -6.69
N PHE A 355 3.08 -33.11 -6.57
CA PHE A 355 2.31 -32.04 -7.20
C PHE A 355 2.71 -30.67 -6.62
N THR A 356 2.76 -30.55 -5.29
CA THR A 356 3.18 -29.32 -4.61
C THR A 356 4.64 -29.02 -4.86
N ALA A 357 5.53 -30.04 -4.85
CA ALA A 357 6.94 -29.88 -5.17
C ALA A 357 7.15 -29.34 -6.60
N GLY A 358 6.41 -29.90 -7.56
CA GLY A 358 6.42 -29.43 -8.95
C GLY A 358 5.93 -27.99 -9.10
N ALA A 359 4.83 -27.62 -8.42
CA ALA A 359 4.30 -26.26 -8.44
C ALA A 359 5.31 -25.25 -7.84
N ILE A 360 5.93 -25.59 -6.71
CA ILE A 360 6.95 -24.75 -6.06
C ILE A 360 8.18 -24.64 -6.96
N GLY A 361 8.68 -25.75 -7.53
CA GLY A 361 9.83 -25.74 -8.43
C GLY A 361 9.60 -24.85 -9.66
N GLY A 362 8.43 -24.99 -10.31
CA GLY A 362 8.02 -24.13 -11.42
C GLY A 362 7.97 -22.65 -11.05
N TYR A 363 7.42 -22.34 -9.87
CA TYR A 363 7.38 -20.97 -9.39
C TYR A 363 8.78 -20.41 -9.06
N LEU A 364 9.67 -21.21 -8.48
CA LEU A 364 11.05 -20.78 -8.20
C LEU A 364 11.81 -20.48 -9.49
N GLY A 365 11.62 -21.28 -10.54
CA GLY A 365 12.12 -21.00 -11.88
C GLY A 365 11.60 -19.67 -12.44
N PHE A 366 10.29 -19.44 -12.37
CA PHE A 366 9.67 -18.17 -12.75
C PHE A 366 10.22 -17.00 -11.91
N ARG A 367 10.34 -17.18 -10.60
CA ARG A 367 10.85 -16.17 -9.67
C ARG A 367 12.28 -15.76 -9.99
N SER A 368 13.18 -16.71 -10.24
CA SER A 368 14.60 -16.44 -10.56
C SER A 368 14.76 -15.69 -11.87
N LEU A 369 13.94 -16.00 -12.89
CA LEU A 369 13.94 -15.28 -14.14
C LEU A 369 13.37 -13.86 -14.01
N ARG A 370 12.34 -13.69 -13.19
CA ARG A 370 11.60 -12.43 -13.09
C ARG A 370 12.24 -11.43 -12.11
N TRP A 371 12.89 -11.92 -11.06
CA TRP A 371 13.56 -11.13 -10.02
C TRP A 371 14.90 -11.78 -9.62
N PRO A 372 15.90 -11.78 -10.51
CA PRO A 372 17.17 -12.49 -10.26
C PRO A 372 17.93 -11.98 -9.04
N ALA A 373 17.80 -10.69 -8.73
CA ALA A 373 18.47 -10.05 -7.60
C ALA A 373 17.63 -9.97 -6.32
N THR A 374 16.50 -10.69 -6.25
CA THR A 374 15.63 -10.61 -5.04
C THR A 374 16.28 -11.27 -3.84
N THR A 375 16.31 -10.54 -2.72
CA THR A 375 16.76 -11.02 -1.41
C THR A 375 15.60 -11.38 -0.48
N SER A 376 14.36 -11.37 -0.99
CA SER A 376 13.19 -11.68 -0.18
C SER A 376 13.25 -13.10 0.35
N PRO A 377 13.09 -13.33 1.67
CA PRO A 377 13.10 -14.67 2.26
C PRO A 377 11.80 -15.44 2.01
N TYR A 378 10.75 -14.78 1.55
CA TYR A 378 9.44 -15.41 1.34
C TYR A 378 9.37 -16.16 0.03
N LEU A 379 8.66 -17.29 0.02
CA LEU A 379 8.44 -18.09 -1.18
C LEU A 379 7.75 -17.24 -2.25
N LEU A 380 6.57 -16.69 -1.95
CA LEU A 380 5.80 -15.87 -2.87
C LEU A 380 6.24 -14.39 -2.80
N VAL A 381 6.53 -13.83 -3.95
CA VAL A 381 6.91 -12.42 -4.08
C VAL A 381 6.15 -11.74 -5.22
N THR A 382 6.04 -10.43 -5.12
CA THR A 382 5.46 -9.56 -6.16
C THR A 382 6.47 -8.48 -6.52
N ARG A 383 6.22 -7.73 -7.59
CA ARG A 383 7.05 -6.56 -7.93
C ARG A 383 7.29 -5.60 -6.77
N LYS A 384 6.34 -5.51 -5.81
CA LYS A 384 6.48 -4.65 -4.63
C LYS A 384 7.31 -5.30 -3.52
N THR A 385 7.20 -6.62 -3.34
CA THR A 385 7.79 -7.32 -2.19
C THR A 385 9.11 -7.99 -2.49
N ALA A 386 9.48 -8.14 -3.76
CA ALA A 386 10.73 -8.76 -4.17
C ALA A 386 12.00 -8.09 -3.58
N HIS A 387 11.91 -6.81 -3.22
CA HIS A 387 13.03 -6.01 -2.70
C HIS A 387 12.83 -5.48 -1.27
N THR A 388 11.65 -5.71 -0.66
CA THR A 388 11.36 -5.13 0.67
C THR A 388 11.56 -6.09 1.82
N GLY A 389 11.81 -7.37 1.56
CA GLY A 389 11.84 -8.40 2.61
C GLY A 389 10.49 -8.54 3.37
N GLN A 390 9.42 -8.00 2.81
CA GLN A 390 8.06 -8.11 3.37
C GLN A 390 7.27 -9.20 2.64
N PRO A 391 6.35 -9.89 3.32
CA PRO A 391 5.48 -10.87 2.68
C PRO A 391 4.49 -10.18 1.73
N VAL A 392 3.96 -10.92 0.78
CA VAL A 392 2.83 -10.45 -0.05
C VAL A 392 1.62 -10.11 0.81
N SER A 393 0.75 -9.20 0.37
CA SER A 393 -0.44 -8.84 1.13
C SER A 393 -1.47 -9.97 1.12
N GLU A 394 -2.27 -10.07 2.19
CA GLU A 394 -3.39 -11.02 2.24
C GLU A 394 -4.39 -10.78 1.11
N PHE A 395 -4.64 -9.52 0.77
CA PHE A 395 -5.46 -9.16 -0.38
C PHE A 395 -4.91 -9.71 -1.70
N TRP A 396 -3.59 -9.77 -1.88
CA TRP A 396 -2.99 -10.33 -3.08
C TRP A 396 -3.25 -11.83 -3.19
N ILE A 397 -3.12 -12.59 -2.08
CA ILE A 397 -3.48 -14.02 -2.07
C ILE A 397 -4.96 -14.21 -2.43
N THR A 398 -5.85 -13.44 -1.81
CA THR A 398 -7.30 -13.50 -2.13
C THR A 398 -7.56 -13.17 -3.60
N ARG A 399 -6.82 -12.20 -4.16
CA ARG A 399 -6.94 -11.80 -5.56
C ARG A 399 -6.49 -12.89 -6.54
N LEU A 400 -5.51 -13.74 -6.19
CA LEU A 400 -5.11 -14.87 -7.04
C LEU A 400 -6.29 -15.81 -7.32
N PHE A 401 -7.18 -15.99 -6.36
CA PHE A 401 -8.37 -16.84 -6.49
C PHE A 401 -9.56 -16.13 -7.13
N ARG A 402 -9.42 -14.86 -7.53
CA ARG A 402 -10.52 -14.14 -8.18
C ARG A 402 -10.79 -14.70 -9.57
N GLY A 403 -12.04 -15.08 -9.82
CA GLY A 403 -12.44 -15.70 -11.08
C GLY A 403 -12.34 -17.23 -11.09
N LEU A 404 -11.80 -17.84 -10.04
CA LEU A 404 -11.87 -19.28 -9.85
C LEU A 404 -13.23 -19.70 -9.27
N PRO A 405 -13.67 -20.94 -9.52
CA PRO A 405 -14.94 -21.45 -8.99
C PRO A 405 -14.89 -21.66 -7.47
N VAL A 406 -13.69 -21.69 -6.87
CA VAL A 406 -13.47 -21.92 -5.44
C VAL A 406 -12.47 -20.93 -4.85
N THR A 407 -12.58 -20.70 -3.55
CA THR A 407 -11.66 -19.88 -2.76
C THR A 407 -10.60 -20.74 -2.08
N ALA A 408 -9.48 -20.12 -1.65
CA ALA A 408 -8.47 -20.80 -0.85
C ALA A 408 -9.03 -21.42 0.43
N GLU A 409 -10.00 -20.76 1.07
CA GLU A 409 -10.65 -21.30 2.29
C GLU A 409 -11.48 -22.53 1.97
N GLN A 410 -12.20 -22.56 0.86
CA GLN A 410 -12.99 -23.73 0.44
C GLN A 410 -12.09 -24.92 0.10
N LEU A 411 -10.97 -24.71 -0.62
CA LEU A 411 -10.00 -25.78 -0.88
C LEU A 411 -9.44 -26.37 0.43
N ARG A 412 -9.09 -25.47 1.36
CA ARG A 412 -8.61 -25.89 2.67
C ARG A 412 -9.66 -26.66 3.47
N ASP A 413 -10.90 -26.18 3.48
CA ASP A 413 -12.00 -26.83 4.20
C ASP A 413 -12.28 -28.21 3.61
N ASP A 414 -12.26 -28.34 2.29
CA ASP A 414 -12.39 -29.60 1.55
C ASP A 414 -11.34 -30.63 1.96
N ARG A 415 -10.05 -30.23 1.93
CA ARG A 415 -8.95 -31.14 2.34
C ARG A 415 -9.05 -31.59 3.80
N ILE A 416 -9.49 -30.71 4.70
CA ILE A 416 -9.65 -31.10 6.12
C ILE A 416 -10.84 -32.05 6.30
N VAL A 417 -11.94 -31.83 5.55
CA VAL A 417 -13.10 -32.73 5.58
C VAL A 417 -12.74 -34.10 5.00
N GLU A 418 -11.98 -34.15 3.90
CA GLU A 418 -11.46 -35.39 3.32
C GLU A 418 -10.63 -36.18 4.35
N GLU A 419 -9.68 -35.53 5.03
CA GLU A 419 -8.89 -36.16 6.08
C GLU A 419 -9.75 -36.62 7.25
N ALA A 420 -10.77 -35.83 7.62
CA ALA A 420 -11.70 -36.20 8.69
C ALA A 420 -12.51 -37.49 8.34
N LEU A 421 -12.91 -37.60 7.08
CA LEU A 421 -13.60 -38.78 6.56
C LEU A 421 -12.68 -40.03 6.58
N ALA A 422 -11.44 -39.87 6.14
CA ALA A 422 -10.43 -40.95 6.13
C ALA A 422 -9.98 -41.33 7.54
N GLY A 423 -9.81 -40.38 8.47
CA GLY A 423 -9.30 -40.55 9.83
C GLY A 423 -10.38 -40.79 10.88
N ARG A 424 -11.54 -41.36 10.52
CA ARG A 424 -12.65 -41.69 11.46
C ARG A 424 -13.17 -40.50 12.27
N ALA A 425 -13.02 -39.29 11.72
CA ALA A 425 -13.46 -38.05 12.35
C ALA A 425 -12.88 -37.83 13.78
N ASP A 426 -11.60 -38.16 13.97
CA ASP A 426 -10.90 -37.88 15.24
C ASP A 426 -10.46 -36.39 15.27
N PRO A 427 -11.00 -35.56 16.20
CA PRO A 427 -10.67 -34.15 16.29
C PRO A 427 -9.22 -33.89 16.75
N LEU A 428 -8.60 -34.82 17.51
CA LEU A 428 -7.21 -34.68 17.97
C LEU A 428 -6.23 -34.96 16.84
N HIS A 429 -6.49 -36.00 16.05
CA HIS A 429 -5.75 -36.28 14.82
C HIS A 429 -5.75 -35.09 13.88
N LEU A 430 -6.93 -34.51 13.57
CA LEU A 430 -7.05 -33.34 12.72
C LEU A 430 -6.29 -32.13 13.28
N ALA A 431 -6.35 -31.90 14.61
CA ALA A 431 -5.62 -30.84 15.25
C ALA A 431 -4.10 -31.02 15.13
N ALA A 432 -3.60 -32.25 15.26
CA ALA A 432 -2.18 -32.57 15.11
C ALA A 432 -1.70 -32.42 13.64
N VAL A 433 -2.46 -32.94 12.67
CA VAL A 433 -2.10 -32.89 11.25
C VAL A 433 -2.10 -31.48 10.70
N PHE A 434 -3.10 -30.66 11.03
CA PHE A 434 -3.27 -29.32 10.44
C PHE A 434 -2.82 -28.17 11.35
N GLY A 435 -2.39 -28.43 12.58
CA GLY A 435 -1.87 -27.43 13.50
C GLY A 435 -2.91 -26.42 14.00
N PHE A 436 -4.16 -26.79 14.14
CA PHE A 436 -5.20 -25.93 14.70
C PHE A 436 -5.70 -26.40 16.07
N GLY A 437 -6.40 -25.52 16.79
CA GLY A 437 -6.88 -25.86 18.13
C GLY A 437 -7.98 -26.94 18.14
N PRO A 438 -8.12 -27.72 19.25
CA PRO A 438 -9.06 -28.87 19.36
C PRO A 438 -10.52 -28.51 19.05
N ARG A 439 -10.96 -27.28 19.38
CA ARG A 439 -12.31 -26.77 19.05
C ARG A 439 -12.57 -26.72 17.54
N THR A 440 -11.55 -26.39 16.77
CA THR A 440 -11.64 -26.39 15.30
C THR A 440 -11.68 -27.81 14.77
N GLY A 441 -10.86 -28.73 15.33
CA GLY A 441 -10.90 -30.16 15.01
C GLY A 441 -12.26 -30.78 15.25
N LEU A 442 -12.89 -30.49 16.41
CA LEU A 442 -14.23 -30.95 16.71
C LEU A 442 -15.27 -30.51 15.66
N ARG A 443 -15.17 -29.28 15.15
CA ARG A 443 -16.10 -28.77 14.11
C ARG A 443 -16.01 -29.62 12.82
N TYR A 444 -14.79 -29.91 12.35
CA TYR A 444 -14.60 -30.73 11.14
C TYR A 444 -14.97 -32.18 11.37
N ALA A 445 -14.65 -32.75 12.54
CA ALA A 445 -15.07 -34.08 12.92
C ALA A 445 -16.60 -34.21 12.96
N GLN A 446 -17.31 -33.21 13.46
CA GLN A 446 -18.77 -33.19 13.44
C GLN A 446 -19.32 -33.08 12.01
N ALA A 447 -18.68 -32.26 11.14
CA ALA A 447 -19.06 -32.14 9.75
C ALA A 447 -18.92 -33.48 8.99
N ALA A 448 -17.84 -34.21 9.22
CA ALA A 448 -17.62 -35.52 8.62
C ALA A 448 -18.61 -36.62 9.11
N ARG A 449 -19.10 -36.52 10.36
CA ARG A 449 -20.10 -37.45 10.91
C ARG A 449 -21.53 -37.17 10.41
N GLN A 450 -21.82 -35.93 9.99
CA GLN A 450 -23.09 -35.50 9.45
C GLN A 450 -22.86 -34.91 8.07
N PRO A 451 -22.66 -35.72 7.03
CA PRO A 451 -22.52 -35.17 5.69
C PRO A 451 -23.81 -34.46 5.32
N GLY A 452 -23.78 -33.13 5.43
CA GLY A 452 -24.87 -32.27 5.00
C GLY A 452 -25.04 -32.32 3.48
N GLU A 453 -26.23 -32.03 2.97
CA GLU A 453 -26.44 -31.80 1.56
C GLU A 453 -25.41 -30.82 0.99
N PRO A 454 -24.91 -31.05 -0.24
CA PRO A 454 -23.93 -30.15 -0.87
C PRO A 454 -24.47 -28.73 -0.85
N ALA A 455 -23.69 -27.81 -0.34
CA ALA A 455 -24.06 -26.39 -0.27
C ALA A 455 -24.44 -25.90 -1.67
N GLY A 456 -25.72 -25.66 -1.87
CA GLY A 456 -26.24 -25.14 -3.13
C GLY A 456 -25.45 -23.92 -3.56
N THR A 457 -25.14 -23.89 -4.83
CA THR A 457 -24.39 -22.88 -5.57
C THR A 457 -24.87 -21.47 -5.19
N LEU A 458 -24.18 -20.83 -4.26
CA LEU A 458 -24.33 -19.38 -4.07
C LEU A 458 -23.53 -18.74 -5.20
N ALA A 459 -24.23 -18.35 -6.26
CA ALA A 459 -23.71 -17.46 -7.27
C ALA A 459 -23.03 -16.25 -6.59
N PRO A 460 -21.86 -15.80 -7.06
CA PRO A 460 -21.23 -14.61 -6.51
C PRO A 460 -22.13 -13.41 -6.76
N GLN A 461 -22.70 -12.87 -5.69
CA GLN A 461 -23.35 -11.56 -5.74
C GLN A 461 -22.25 -10.53 -6.00
N MET A 462 -22.16 -10.08 -7.22
CA MET A 462 -21.42 -8.89 -7.62
C MET A 462 -21.97 -7.68 -6.82
N PRO A 463 -21.11 -6.89 -6.16
CA PRO A 463 -21.54 -5.58 -5.68
C PRO A 463 -21.86 -4.71 -6.90
N PRO A 464 -22.86 -3.81 -6.83
CA PRO A 464 -23.09 -2.85 -7.90
C PRO A 464 -21.85 -1.98 -8.07
N ASP A 465 -21.47 -1.74 -9.31
CA ASP A 465 -20.43 -0.81 -9.74
C ASP A 465 -20.71 0.60 -9.22
N PRO A 466 -19.64 1.41 -8.98
CA PRO A 466 -19.69 2.74 -8.38
C PRO A 466 -20.40 3.79 -9.22
#